data_94dd248744b2287deff2e017143d6cff
#
_entry.id   94dd248744b2287deff2e017143d6cff
#
_cell.length_a   1.000
_cell.length_b   1.000
_cell.length_c   1.000
_cell.angle_alpha   90.00
_cell.angle_beta   90.00
_cell.angle_gamma   90.00
#
_symmetry.space_group_name_H-M   'P 1'
#
loop_
_entity.id
_entity.type
_entity.pdbx_description
1 polymer ?
#
loop_
_entity_poly.entity_id
_entity_poly.type
_entity_poly.pdbx_seq_one_letter_code
_entity_poly.pdbx_strand_id
1 'polypeptide(L)'
;ATHQYIAPIEGTHLKLTIDETIQFITERELEKVFQERKAKRAAAIVMDPSTGEILAMASRPTFDPNQFNQFPASNRRNYAINDAYEPGSTMKIVTSAMALEERTVNANSRFYCPGSVKVGKESIQCANGKAHGSQSFAEIVENSCNVGFVQVGLDLGVERYYKYLTAFGFGEPTGIDLPGEAKGIIVKKETAATANIYLATMAMGQANAVTPIQ
;
A
#
# COMPACT_ATOMS: atom_id res chain seq x y z
N ALA A 1 8.28 -9.21 -61.21
CA ALA A 1 7.90 -8.81 -59.85
C ALA A 1 8.99 -7.94 -59.27
N THR A 2 8.71 -6.68 -59.00
CA THR A 2 9.63 -5.74 -58.35
C THR A 2 9.55 -6.00 -56.82
N HIS A 3 10.63 -6.49 -56.25
CA HIS A 3 10.75 -6.61 -54.81
C HIS A 3 11.07 -5.22 -54.24
N GLN A 4 10.15 -4.70 -53.42
CA GLN A 4 10.38 -3.46 -52.70
C GLN A 4 11.11 -3.83 -51.40
N TYR A 5 12.37 -3.41 -51.25
CA TYR A 5 13.13 -3.58 -50.02
C TYR A 5 12.78 -2.43 -49.08
N ILE A 6 12.18 -2.78 -47.95
CA ILE A 6 11.95 -1.85 -46.84
C ILE A 6 13.07 -2.12 -45.83
N ALA A 7 13.96 -1.16 -45.61
CA ALA A 7 15.04 -1.28 -44.64
C ALA A 7 14.42 -1.42 -43.20
N PRO A 8 14.99 -2.30 -42.38
CA PRO A 8 14.55 -2.39 -40.98
C PRO A 8 14.87 -1.08 -40.25
N ILE A 9 13.94 -0.67 -39.37
CA ILE A 9 14.17 0.45 -38.49
C ILE A 9 14.83 -0.12 -37.22
N GLU A 10 15.96 0.45 -36.80
CA GLU A 10 16.64 0.04 -35.57
C GLU A 10 15.72 0.26 -34.36
N GLY A 11 15.70 -0.71 -33.46
CA GLY A 11 14.99 -0.62 -32.18
C GLY A 11 15.70 0.33 -31.22
N THR A 12 14.99 0.71 -30.16
CA THR A 12 15.52 1.53 -29.05
C THR A 12 16.04 0.64 -27.92
N HIS A 13 17.12 1.08 -27.28
CA HIS A 13 17.59 0.44 -26.04
C HIS A 13 16.72 0.86 -24.86
N LEU A 14 16.41 -0.08 -23.98
CA LEU A 14 15.74 0.18 -22.72
C LEU A 14 16.74 -0.03 -21.57
N LYS A 15 16.97 1.02 -20.77
CA LYS A 15 17.77 0.95 -19.55
C LYS A 15 16.82 0.97 -18.35
N LEU A 16 16.84 -0.09 -17.56
CA LEU A 16 16.04 -0.22 -16.35
C LEU A 16 16.85 0.22 -15.13
N THR A 17 16.15 0.54 -14.04
CA THR A 17 16.73 0.78 -12.71
C THR A 17 16.97 -0.50 -11.91
N ILE A 18 16.47 -1.64 -12.40
CA ILE A 18 16.62 -2.95 -11.76
C ILE A 18 18.09 -3.30 -11.60
N ASP A 19 18.48 -3.63 -10.37
CA ASP A 19 19.78 -4.22 -10.03
C ASP A 19 19.66 -5.74 -10.05
N GLU A 20 20.49 -6.41 -10.84
CA GLU A 20 20.43 -7.86 -11.02
C GLU A 20 20.62 -8.62 -9.72
N THR A 21 21.56 -8.20 -8.87
CA THR A 21 21.84 -8.86 -7.60
C THR A 21 20.69 -8.68 -6.61
N ILE A 22 20.15 -7.47 -6.51
CA ILE A 22 19.01 -7.18 -5.63
C ILE A 22 17.77 -7.93 -6.11
N GLN A 23 17.52 -7.95 -7.42
CA GLN A 23 16.40 -8.71 -8.01
C GLN A 23 16.51 -10.20 -7.69
N PHE A 24 17.69 -10.80 -7.91
CA PHE A 24 17.93 -12.22 -7.62
C PHE A 24 17.67 -12.56 -6.13
N ILE A 25 18.20 -11.75 -5.22
CA ILE A 25 18.00 -11.94 -3.78
C ILE A 25 16.50 -11.81 -3.44
N THR A 26 15.84 -10.79 -3.97
CA THR A 26 14.41 -10.53 -3.75
C THR A 26 13.55 -11.71 -4.21
N GLU A 27 13.80 -12.24 -5.40
CA GLU A 27 13.07 -13.38 -5.94
C GLU A 27 13.29 -14.66 -5.12
N ARG A 28 14.54 -14.92 -4.72
CA ARG A 28 14.89 -16.09 -3.90
C ARG A 28 14.18 -16.06 -2.54
N GLU A 29 14.23 -14.95 -1.84
CA GLU A 29 13.61 -14.83 -0.51
C GLU A 29 12.08 -14.81 -0.62
N LEU A 30 11.53 -14.16 -1.66
CA LEU A 30 10.08 -14.17 -1.91
C LEU A 30 9.57 -15.59 -2.19
N GLU A 31 10.31 -16.38 -3.01
CA GLU A 31 9.96 -17.77 -3.29
C GLU A 31 9.93 -18.62 -2.02
N LYS A 32 10.96 -18.48 -1.18
CA LYS A 32 11.04 -19.20 0.09
C LYS A 32 9.81 -18.92 0.97
N VAL A 33 9.49 -17.64 1.19
CA VAL A 33 8.33 -17.24 2.02
C VAL A 33 7.01 -17.69 1.37
N PHE A 34 6.89 -17.57 0.05
CA PHE A 34 5.72 -17.99 -0.70
C PHE A 34 5.40 -19.47 -0.47
N GLN A 35 6.42 -20.34 -0.54
CA GLN A 35 6.28 -21.78 -0.30
C GLN A 35 6.03 -22.10 1.18
N GLU A 36 6.81 -21.53 2.09
CA GLU A 36 6.68 -21.76 3.54
C GLU A 36 5.28 -21.39 4.06
N ARG A 37 4.74 -20.27 3.59
CA ARG A 37 3.43 -19.75 4.01
C ARG A 37 2.27 -20.32 3.20
N LYS A 38 2.53 -21.08 2.16
CA LYS A 38 1.52 -21.58 1.20
C LYS A 38 0.61 -20.44 0.74
N ALA A 39 1.22 -19.28 0.45
CA ALA A 39 0.51 -18.10 0.08
C ALA A 39 -0.17 -18.27 -1.29
N LYS A 40 -1.31 -17.67 -1.51
CA LYS A 40 -1.95 -17.66 -2.83
C LYS A 40 -1.23 -16.73 -3.80
N ARG A 41 -0.68 -15.64 -3.27
CA ARG A 41 0.05 -14.60 -4.00
C ARG A 41 1.06 -13.97 -3.07
N ALA A 42 2.16 -13.48 -3.64
CA ALA A 42 3.14 -12.68 -2.94
C ALA A 42 3.76 -11.68 -3.91
N ALA A 43 4.15 -10.52 -3.43
CA ALA A 43 4.91 -9.53 -4.18
C ALA A 43 5.95 -8.89 -3.26
N ALA A 44 7.06 -8.47 -3.84
CA ALA A 44 8.08 -7.69 -3.18
C ALA A 44 8.58 -6.59 -4.11
N ILE A 45 8.80 -5.41 -3.55
CA ILE A 45 9.36 -4.24 -4.23
C ILE A 45 10.53 -3.75 -3.39
N VAL A 46 11.66 -3.48 -4.03
CA VAL A 46 12.80 -2.80 -3.42
C VAL A 46 12.99 -1.48 -4.13
N MET A 47 12.94 -0.40 -3.37
CA MET A 47 13.01 0.97 -3.88
C MET A 47 14.13 1.74 -3.17
N ASP A 48 14.86 2.56 -3.89
CA ASP A 48 15.71 3.57 -3.29
C ASP A 48 14.83 4.74 -2.81
N PRO A 49 14.78 5.01 -1.50
CA PRO A 49 13.91 6.06 -0.97
C PRO A 49 14.39 7.47 -1.32
N SER A 50 15.63 7.64 -1.78
CA SER A 50 16.21 8.94 -2.13
C SER A 50 15.82 9.37 -3.54
N THR A 51 15.65 8.40 -4.46
CA THR A 51 15.41 8.65 -5.88
C THR A 51 14.04 8.17 -6.35
N GLY A 52 13.43 7.20 -5.64
CA GLY A 52 12.23 6.48 -6.07
C GLY A 52 12.51 5.39 -7.11
N GLU A 53 13.78 5.13 -7.45
CA GLU A 53 14.15 4.07 -8.39
C GLU A 53 13.78 2.69 -7.86
N ILE A 54 13.13 1.89 -8.69
CA ILE A 54 12.81 0.49 -8.38
C ILE A 54 14.03 -0.36 -8.68
N LEU A 55 14.66 -0.90 -7.64
CA LEU A 55 15.83 -1.76 -7.74
C LEU A 55 15.48 -3.24 -7.90
N ALA A 56 14.32 -3.66 -7.42
CA ALA A 56 13.77 -4.99 -7.66
C ALA A 56 12.24 -4.97 -7.59
N MET A 57 11.61 -5.83 -8.38
CA MET A 57 10.17 -6.07 -8.34
C MET A 57 9.90 -7.53 -8.67
N ALA A 58 9.30 -8.28 -7.74
CA ALA A 58 9.02 -9.69 -7.87
C ALA A 58 7.58 -10.02 -7.48
N SER A 59 6.98 -10.99 -8.18
CA SER A 59 5.63 -11.50 -7.89
C SER A 59 5.60 -13.02 -7.92
N ARG A 60 4.72 -13.62 -7.10
CA ARG A 60 4.44 -15.06 -7.08
C ARG A 60 2.93 -15.32 -7.12
N PRO A 61 2.43 -16.35 -7.83
CA PRO A 61 3.22 -17.21 -8.72
C PRO A 61 3.80 -16.43 -9.91
N THR A 62 4.89 -16.95 -10.48
CA THR A 62 5.57 -16.36 -11.65
C THR A 62 5.47 -17.28 -12.87
N PHE A 63 6.12 -16.94 -13.96
CA PHE A 63 6.17 -17.70 -15.20
C PHE A 63 7.54 -17.53 -15.88
N ASP A 64 7.89 -18.46 -16.77
CA ASP A 64 9.03 -18.31 -17.66
C ASP A 64 8.59 -17.50 -18.91
N PRO A 65 9.14 -16.30 -19.15
CA PRO A 65 8.79 -15.50 -20.31
C PRO A 65 9.04 -16.19 -21.66
N ASN A 66 10.01 -17.10 -21.71
CA ASN A 66 10.32 -17.87 -22.93
C ASN A 66 9.30 -18.98 -23.20
N GLN A 67 8.49 -19.34 -22.20
CA GLN A 67 7.47 -20.39 -22.25
C GLN A 67 6.11 -19.89 -21.73
N PHE A 68 5.82 -18.61 -21.90
CA PHE A 68 4.67 -17.93 -21.30
C PHE A 68 3.31 -18.59 -21.60
N ASN A 69 3.19 -19.27 -22.73
CA ASN A 69 1.98 -19.98 -23.15
C ASN A 69 1.71 -21.28 -22.36
N GLN A 70 2.70 -21.80 -21.63
CA GLN A 70 2.57 -23.00 -20.79
C GLN A 70 2.05 -22.65 -19.38
N PHE A 71 1.97 -21.37 -19.05
CA PHE A 71 1.54 -20.91 -17.73
C PHE A 71 0.15 -20.25 -17.80
N PRO A 72 -0.66 -20.36 -16.72
CA PRO A 72 -1.94 -19.65 -16.62
C PRO A 72 -1.77 -18.14 -16.82
N ALA A 73 -2.75 -17.50 -17.44
CA ALA A 73 -2.72 -16.06 -17.65
C ALA A 73 -2.60 -15.25 -16.34
N SER A 74 -3.11 -15.79 -15.23
CA SER A 74 -2.96 -15.20 -13.90
C SER A 74 -1.50 -15.03 -13.46
N ASN A 75 -0.60 -15.92 -13.87
CA ASN A 75 0.81 -15.86 -13.47
C ASN A 75 1.56 -14.70 -14.15
N ARG A 76 0.99 -14.17 -15.24
CA ARG A 76 1.54 -13.02 -15.98
C ARG A 76 1.15 -11.67 -15.40
N ARG A 77 0.29 -11.66 -14.38
CA ARG A 77 -0.09 -10.43 -13.67
C ARG A 77 1.04 -9.98 -12.74
N ASN A 78 1.35 -8.71 -12.79
CA ASN A 78 2.25 -8.08 -11.83
C ASN A 78 1.43 -7.60 -10.62
N TYR A 79 1.33 -8.42 -9.59
CA TYR A 79 0.55 -8.13 -8.39
C TYR A 79 1.03 -6.89 -7.64
N ALA A 80 2.29 -6.49 -7.83
CA ALA A 80 2.85 -5.29 -7.20
C ALA A 80 2.16 -3.99 -7.65
N ILE A 81 1.62 -3.98 -8.88
CA ILE A 81 1.01 -2.79 -9.50
C ILE A 81 -0.46 -2.95 -9.89
N ASN A 82 -0.93 -4.21 -10.06
CA ASN A 82 -2.28 -4.45 -10.57
C ASN A 82 -3.34 -4.72 -9.49
N ASP A 83 -2.95 -5.25 -8.33
CA ASP A 83 -3.87 -5.69 -7.31
C ASP A 83 -3.94 -4.68 -6.16
N ALA A 84 -5.15 -4.17 -5.91
CA ALA A 84 -5.41 -3.32 -4.76
C ALA A 84 -5.85 -4.17 -3.56
N TYR A 85 -5.36 -3.82 -2.38
CA TYR A 85 -5.69 -4.46 -1.11
C TYR A 85 -5.81 -3.41 0.01
N GLU A 86 -6.50 -3.73 1.08
CA GLU A 86 -6.53 -2.87 2.26
C GLU A 86 -5.17 -2.92 2.97
N PRO A 87 -4.42 -1.79 3.05
CA PRO A 87 -3.06 -1.79 3.59
C PRO A 87 -3.00 -2.12 5.08
N GLY A 88 -4.13 -1.98 5.78
CA GLY A 88 -4.19 -2.22 7.21
C GLY A 88 -3.22 -1.33 7.99
N SER A 89 -2.59 -1.89 9.08
CA SER A 89 -1.76 -1.11 10.00
C SER A 89 -0.56 -0.39 9.34
N THR A 90 -0.19 -0.72 8.11
CA THR A 90 0.87 0.03 7.40
C THR A 90 0.43 1.46 7.08
N MET A 91 -0.86 1.69 6.82
CA MET A 91 -1.43 3.02 6.61
C MET A 91 -1.28 3.94 7.84
N LYS A 92 -1.14 3.39 9.04
CA LYS A 92 -0.96 4.17 10.26
C LYS A 92 0.27 5.07 10.24
N ILE A 93 1.29 4.70 9.46
CA ILE A 93 2.48 5.55 9.22
C ILE A 93 2.07 6.84 8.52
N VAL A 94 1.26 6.72 7.48
CA VAL A 94 0.74 7.86 6.71
C VAL A 94 -0.18 8.71 7.58
N THR A 95 -1.12 8.09 8.32
CA THR A 95 -1.99 8.79 9.27
C THR A 95 -1.20 9.51 10.35
N SER A 96 -0.11 8.91 10.84
CA SER A 96 0.78 9.55 11.80
C SER A 96 1.47 10.78 11.23
N ALA A 97 1.98 10.68 9.99
CA ALA A 97 2.61 11.81 9.30
C ALA A 97 1.62 12.99 9.12
N MET A 98 0.38 12.70 8.69
CA MET A 98 -0.67 13.70 8.59
C MET A 98 -0.93 14.42 9.92
N ALA A 99 -1.08 13.64 11.01
CA ALA A 99 -1.43 14.16 12.32
C ALA A 99 -0.30 15.00 12.95
N LEU A 100 0.95 14.59 12.74
CA LEU A 100 2.12 15.34 13.19
C LEU A 100 2.29 16.65 12.42
N GLU A 101 2.14 16.62 11.09
CA GLU A 101 2.26 17.80 10.23
C GLU A 101 1.18 18.84 10.55
N GLU A 102 -0.07 18.41 10.75
CA GLU A 102 -1.18 19.28 11.16
C GLU A 102 -1.14 19.64 12.65
N ARG A 103 -0.16 19.12 13.39
CA ARG A 103 0.02 19.36 14.84
C ARG A 103 -1.23 19.01 15.68
N THR A 104 -2.06 18.09 15.19
CA THR A 104 -3.19 17.56 15.96
C THR A 104 -2.70 16.61 17.07
N VAL A 105 -1.50 16.06 16.89
CA VAL A 105 -0.78 15.25 17.88
C VAL A 105 0.68 15.67 17.99
N ASN A 106 1.29 15.31 19.11
CA ASN A 106 2.75 15.30 19.31
C ASN A 106 3.15 14.02 20.06
N ALA A 107 4.45 13.76 20.22
CA ALA A 107 4.95 12.53 20.84
C ALA A 107 4.36 12.24 22.23
N ASN A 108 3.98 13.29 23.00
CA ASN A 108 3.45 13.19 24.36
C ASN A 108 1.92 13.21 24.41
N SER A 109 1.22 13.37 23.29
CA SER A 109 -0.25 13.31 23.25
C SER A 109 -0.74 12.01 23.86
N ARG A 110 -1.81 12.06 24.68
CA ARG A 110 -2.31 10.92 25.43
C ARG A 110 -3.60 10.37 24.84
N PHE A 111 -3.67 9.06 24.81
CA PHE A 111 -4.79 8.28 24.28
C PHE A 111 -5.18 7.21 25.31
N TYR A 112 -6.47 6.89 25.36
CA TYR A 112 -6.95 5.80 26.19
C TYR A 112 -7.60 4.72 25.32
N CYS A 113 -7.15 3.48 25.49
CA CYS A 113 -7.65 2.33 24.75
C CYS A 113 -8.28 1.29 25.70
N PRO A 114 -9.60 1.20 25.78
CA PRO A 114 -10.30 0.16 26.54
C PRO A 114 -10.39 -1.19 25.81
N GLY A 115 -9.72 -1.35 24.65
CA GLY A 115 -9.79 -2.53 23.79
C GLY A 115 -10.75 -2.38 22.61
N SER A 116 -11.76 -1.53 22.73
CA SER A 116 -12.71 -1.19 21.66
C SER A 116 -13.24 0.24 21.80
N VAL A 117 -13.75 0.78 20.69
CA VAL A 117 -14.40 2.09 20.64
C VAL A 117 -15.62 2.03 19.73
N LYS A 118 -16.71 2.68 20.13
CA LYS A 118 -17.91 2.84 19.29
C LYS A 118 -17.77 4.07 18.41
N VAL A 119 -18.04 3.90 17.12
CA VAL A 119 -18.11 4.98 16.13
C VAL A 119 -19.46 4.88 15.41
N GLY A 120 -20.39 5.74 15.79
CA GLY A 120 -21.78 5.62 15.35
C GLY A 120 -22.42 4.33 15.91
N LYS A 121 -22.88 3.45 15.02
CA LYS A 121 -23.47 2.16 15.36
C LYS A 121 -22.47 1.01 15.41
N GLU A 122 -21.28 1.23 14.87
CA GLU A 122 -20.23 0.21 14.72
C GLU A 122 -19.26 0.21 15.90
N SER A 123 -18.63 -0.93 16.16
CA SER A 123 -17.60 -1.10 17.19
C SER A 123 -16.29 -1.51 16.54
N ILE A 124 -15.24 -0.70 16.72
CA ILE A 124 -13.89 -0.99 16.26
C ILE A 124 -13.07 -1.54 17.43
N GLN A 125 -12.38 -2.65 17.21
CA GLN A 125 -11.59 -3.32 18.24
C GLN A 125 -10.11 -3.30 17.91
N CYS A 126 -9.28 -3.28 18.93
CA CYS A 126 -7.86 -3.62 18.80
C CYS A 126 -7.69 -5.12 18.51
N ALA A 127 -6.52 -5.50 18.03
CA ALA A 127 -6.21 -6.91 17.75
C ALA A 127 -6.50 -7.76 19.00
N ASN A 128 -7.26 -8.83 18.83
CA ASN A 128 -7.70 -9.73 19.87
C ASN A 128 -8.48 -9.06 21.04
N GLY A 129 -9.06 -7.88 20.79
CA GLY A 129 -9.78 -7.13 21.84
C GLY A 129 -8.90 -6.60 22.98
N LYS A 130 -7.57 -6.56 22.78
CA LYS A 130 -6.60 -6.13 23.79
C LYS A 130 -6.80 -4.68 24.20
N ALA A 131 -7.05 -4.45 25.49
CA ALA A 131 -7.02 -3.11 26.07
C ALA A 131 -5.56 -2.70 26.33
N HIS A 132 -5.17 -1.51 25.86
CA HIS A 132 -3.83 -0.98 26.07
C HIS A 132 -3.78 0.05 27.22
N GLY A 133 -4.93 0.51 27.70
CA GLY A 133 -5.01 1.55 28.73
C GLY A 133 -4.57 2.92 28.23
N SER A 134 -3.94 3.68 29.11
CA SER A 134 -3.39 5.02 28.78
C SER A 134 -2.06 4.89 28.04
N GLN A 135 -1.94 5.52 26.90
CA GLN A 135 -0.77 5.47 26.02
C GLN A 135 -0.41 6.87 25.51
N SER A 136 0.87 7.11 25.27
CA SER A 136 1.34 8.23 24.45
C SER A 136 1.08 8.00 22.97
N PHE A 137 1.29 9.01 22.11
CA PHE A 137 1.23 8.86 20.67
C PHE A 137 2.26 7.84 20.16
N ALA A 138 3.49 7.88 20.70
CA ALA A 138 4.52 6.90 20.35
C ALA A 138 4.07 5.46 20.68
N GLU A 139 3.48 5.25 21.86
CA GLU A 139 3.00 3.93 22.28
C GLU A 139 1.80 3.43 21.44
N ILE A 140 0.90 4.31 20.96
CA ILE A 140 -0.15 3.84 20.03
C ILE A 140 0.39 3.43 18.67
N VAL A 141 1.50 4.02 18.20
CA VAL A 141 2.21 3.59 17.00
C VAL A 141 2.89 2.25 17.23
N GLU A 142 3.68 2.12 18.30
CA GLU A 142 4.40 0.90 18.68
C GLU A 142 3.46 -0.29 18.85
N ASN A 143 2.37 -0.10 19.60
CA ASN A 143 1.36 -1.13 19.83
C ASN A 143 0.38 -1.32 18.66
N SER A 144 0.51 -0.53 17.59
CA SER A 144 -0.43 -0.53 16.47
C SER A 144 -1.90 -0.43 16.94
N CYS A 145 -2.18 0.44 17.90
CA CYS A 145 -3.46 0.54 18.59
C CYS A 145 -4.56 1.08 17.68
N ASN A 146 -5.52 0.25 17.28
CA ASN A 146 -6.64 0.69 16.43
C ASN A 146 -7.46 1.79 17.06
N VAL A 147 -7.80 1.66 18.35
CA VAL A 147 -8.58 2.66 19.08
C VAL A 147 -7.90 4.01 19.12
N GLY A 148 -6.57 4.04 19.34
CA GLY A 148 -5.77 5.27 19.27
C GLY A 148 -5.82 5.91 17.88
N PHE A 149 -5.65 5.11 16.82
CA PHE A 149 -5.69 5.62 15.44
C PHE A 149 -7.08 6.06 14.99
N VAL A 150 -8.15 5.46 15.51
CA VAL A 150 -9.51 5.99 15.33
C VAL A 150 -9.61 7.41 15.86
N GLN A 151 -9.11 7.66 17.09
CA GLN A 151 -9.11 9.00 17.69
C GLN A 151 -8.29 9.97 16.84
N VAL A 152 -7.07 9.60 16.46
CA VAL A 152 -6.19 10.41 15.59
C VAL A 152 -6.89 10.79 14.27
N GLY A 153 -7.53 9.81 13.62
CA GLY A 153 -8.24 10.07 12.36
C GLY A 153 -9.44 11.01 12.53
N LEU A 154 -10.21 10.84 13.59
CA LEU A 154 -11.36 11.70 13.89
C LEU A 154 -10.92 13.14 14.24
N ASP A 155 -9.81 13.31 14.96
CA ASP A 155 -9.23 14.61 15.31
C ASP A 155 -8.65 15.33 14.07
N LEU A 156 -8.09 14.60 13.11
CA LEU A 156 -7.68 15.15 11.82
C LEU A 156 -8.87 15.73 11.04
N GLY A 157 -9.98 15.01 11.04
CA GLY A 157 -11.15 15.33 10.24
C GLY A 157 -10.97 15.02 8.74
N VAL A 158 -12.09 14.95 8.03
CA VAL A 158 -12.15 14.54 6.62
C VAL A 158 -11.31 15.44 5.72
N GLU A 159 -11.41 16.76 5.89
CA GLU A 159 -10.73 17.73 5.03
C GLU A 159 -9.21 17.56 5.03
N ARG A 160 -8.60 17.49 6.22
CA ARG A 160 -7.16 17.34 6.36
C ARG A 160 -6.72 15.95 5.92
N TYR A 161 -7.47 14.91 6.29
CA TYR A 161 -7.15 13.54 5.88
C TYR A 161 -7.05 13.42 4.36
N TYR A 162 -8.03 13.92 3.61
CA TYR A 162 -8.03 13.87 2.14
C TYR A 162 -6.99 14.77 1.50
N LYS A 163 -6.68 15.93 2.08
CA LYS A 163 -5.56 16.77 1.64
C LYS A 163 -4.27 15.98 1.55
N TYR A 164 -3.94 15.24 2.61
CA TYR A 164 -2.71 14.45 2.64
C TYR A 164 -2.81 13.14 1.86
N LEU A 165 -3.95 12.48 1.87
CA LEU A 165 -4.16 11.27 1.07
C LEU A 165 -3.84 11.55 -0.40
N THR A 166 -4.32 12.69 -0.93
CA THR A 166 -4.02 13.16 -2.29
C THR A 166 -2.55 13.57 -2.43
N ALA A 167 -1.98 14.28 -1.46
CA ALA A 167 -0.58 14.71 -1.49
C ALA A 167 0.41 13.54 -1.49
N PHE A 168 0.08 12.42 -0.84
CA PHE A 168 0.82 11.16 -0.91
C PHE A 168 0.57 10.38 -2.22
N GLY A 169 -0.32 10.84 -3.10
CA GLY A 169 -0.61 10.22 -4.39
C GLY A 169 -1.59 9.04 -4.35
N PHE A 170 -2.23 8.76 -3.21
CA PHE A 170 -3.22 7.69 -3.15
C PHE A 170 -4.45 7.97 -3.99
N GLY A 171 -4.91 6.96 -4.72
CA GLY A 171 -6.05 7.05 -5.61
C GLY A 171 -5.71 7.41 -7.05
N GLU A 172 -4.43 7.70 -7.33
CA GLU A 172 -3.90 7.93 -8.67
C GLU A 172 -2.78 6.93 -8.98
N PRO A 173 -2.54 6.60 -10.27
CA PRO A 173 -1.38 5.80 -10.67
C PRO A 173 -0.08 6.48 -10.24
N THR A 174 0.94 5.69 -9.85
CA THR A 174 2.27 6.22 -9.50
C THR A 174 3.02 6.75 -10.72
N GLY A 175 2.59 6.34 -11.92
CA GLY A 175 3.28 6.68 -13.18
C GLY A 175 4.47 5.76 -13.47
N ILE A 176 4.57 4.61 -12.81
CA ILE A 176 5.55 3.60 -13.20
C ILE A 176 5.30 3.18 -14.65
N ASP A 177 6.36 3.16 -15.45
CA ASP A 177 6.26 2.84 -16.88
C ASP A 177 6.06 1.35 -17.14
N LEU A 178 4.95 0.82 -16.58
CA LEU A 178 4.51 -0.57 -16.75
C LEU A 178 3.03 -0.62 -17.09
N PRO A 179 2.60 -1.51 -17.99
CA PRO A 179 1.20 -1.61 -18.39
C PRO A 179 0.31 -2.16 -17.27
N GLY A 180 -0.90 -1.62 -17.16
CA GLY A 180 -1.94 -2.16 -16.28
C GLY A 180 -1.81 -1.74 -14.82
N GLU A 181 -1.14 -0.63 -14.52
CA GLU A 181 -1.12 -0.06 -13.17
C GLU A 181 -2.54 0.29 -12.71
N ALA A 182 -2.90 -0.15 -11.51
CA ALA A 182 -4.17 0.18 -10.88
C ALA A 182 -3.99 1.37 -9.92
N LYS A 183 -4.96 2.28 -9.91
CA LYS A 183 -4.95 3.47 -9.05
C LYS A 183 -5.47 3.23 -7.62
N GLY A 184 -5.77 1.98 -7.28
CA GLY A 184 -6.43 1.68 -6.02
C GLY A 184 -7.92 2.06 -6.00
N ILE A 185 -8.54 1.93 -4.84
CA ILE A 185 -9.95 2.27 -4.61
C ILE A 185 -10.00 3.11 -3.35
N ILE A 186 -10.28 4.39 -3.50
CA ILE A 186 -10.37 5.33 -2.39
C ILE A 186 -11.84 5.70 -2.16
N VAL A 187 -12.29 5.62 -0.92
CA VAL A 187 -13.61 6.10 -0.52
C VAL A 187 -13.73 7.56 -0.94
N LYS A 188 -14.84 7.95 -1.55
CA LYS A 188 -15.05 9.35 -1.96
C LYS A 188 -15.17 10.24 -0.72
N LYS A 189 -14.60 11.44 -0.81
CA LYS A 189 -14.59 12.42 0.29
C LYS A 189 -16.00 12.74 0.79
N GLU A 190 -16.94 12.91 -0.12
CA GLU A 190 -18.35 13.18 0.19
C GLU A 190 -18.96 12.02 1.00
N THR A 191 -18.64 10.78 0.64
CA THR A 191 -19.08 9.59 1.37
C THR A 191 -18.45 9.56 2.76
N ALA A 192 -17.15 9.80 2.86
CA ALA A 192 -16.46 9.83 4.15
C ALA A 192 -17.00 10.92 5.10
N ALA A 193 -17.47 12.04 4.53
CA ALA A 193 -18.10 13.13 5.29
C ALA A 193 -19.49 12.77 5.85
N THR A 194 -20.16 11.74 5.32
CA THR A 194 -21.50 11.34 5.80
C THR A 194 -21.49 10.59 7.12
N ALA A 195 -20.39 9.89 7.44
CA ALA A 195 -20.30 9.10 8.66
C ALA A 195 -18.84 8.93 9.12
N ASN A 196 -18.60 9.21 10.39
CA ASN A 196 -17.29 9.11 11.02
C ASN A 196 -16.65 7.72 10.91
N ILE A 197 -17.42 6.67 10.68
CA ILE A 197 -16.91 5.30 10.55
C ILE A 197 -15.92 5.17 9.38
N TYR A 198 -16.16 5.85 8.26
CA TYR A 198 -15.24 5.81 7.13
C TYR A 198 -13.87 6.39 7.51
N LEU A 199 -13.86 7.56 8.12
CA LEU A 199 -12.61 8.19 8.53
C LEU A 199 -11.89 7.38 9.61
N ALA A 200 -12.63 6.82 10.56
CA ALA A 200 -12.09 5.95 11.60
C ALA A 200 -11.43 4.68 11.04
N THR A 201 -12.06 4.04 10.05
CA THR A 201 -11.50 2.83 9.42
C THR A 201 -10.34 3.15 8.48
N MET A 202 -10.45 4.24 7.70
CA MET A 202 -9.37 4.70 6.83
C MET A 202 -8.10 5.04 7.61
N ALA A 203 -8.23 5.66 8.80
CA ALA A 203 -7.08 6.03 9.63
C ALA A 203 -6.26 4.82 10.12
N MET A 204 -6.85 3.63 10.14
CA MET A 204 -6.14 2.39 10.48
C MET A 204 -5.91 1.47 9.27
N GLY A 205 -6.18 1.98 8.04
CA GLY A 205 -5.85 1.31 6.78
C GLY A 205 -6.90 0.33 6.28
N GLN A 206 -8.16 0.51 6.67
CA GLN A 206 -9.30 -0.23 6.13
C GLN A 206 -10.18 0.71 5.30
N ALA A 207 -11.14 0.14 4.57
CA ALA A 207 -12.06 0.83 3.65
C ALA A 207 -11.42 1.43 2.38
N ASN A 208 -10.15 1.81 2.39
CA ASN A 208 -9.39 2.14 1.18
C ASN A 208 -8.58 0.92 0.73
N ALA A 209 -8.49 0.70 -0.59
CA ALA A 209 -7.60 -0.30 -1.15
C ALA A 209 -6.55 0.37 -2.03
N VAL A 210 -5.29 0.03 -1.82
CA VAL A 210 -4.12 0.58 -2.52
C VAL A 210 -3.31 -0.55 -3.13
N THR A 211 -2.53 -0.26 -4.16
CA THR A 211 -1.59 -1.26 -4.70
C THR A 211 -0.33 -1.33 -3.84
N PRO A 212 0.41 -2.45 -3.85
CA PRO A 212 1.68 -2.54 -3.12
C PRO A 212 2.68 -1.44 -3.46
N ILE A 213 2.69 -0.95 -4.71
CA ILE A 213 3.61 0.11 -5.12
C ILE A 213 3.19 1.49 -4.58
N GLN A 214 1.91 1.74 -4.38
CA GLN A 214 1.43 2.96 -3.73
C GLN A 214 1.79 3.00 -2.25
#